data_477a196ade71ae3f292726226002671a
#
_entry.id   477a196ade71ae3f292726226002671a
#
_cell.length_a   1.000
_cell.length_b   1.000
_cell.length_c   1.000
_cell.angle_alpha   90.00
_cell.angle_beta   90.00
_cell.angle_gamma   90.00
#
_symmetry.space_group_name_H-M   'P 1'
#
loop_
_entity.id
_entity.type
_entity.pdbx_description
1 polymer ?
#
loop_
_entity_poly.entity_id
_entity_poly.type
_entity_poly.pdbx_seq_one_letter_code
_entity_poly.pdbx_strand_id
1 'polypeptide(L)'
;MNLIAAVDKNWAIGCKNKLLVSIPADMKFFRETTTGKVVVMGRKTLESFPNGQPLKKRVNIVLTHDKNFKAGDAIIVHSIEELREELKKYPSEDIYVIGGETIYKQLLDDCDVAHITKIDYAFEADAYFPNLDEMPEWKITQDSEEQTYFDLEYYFVKYEKQVQ
;
A
#
# COMPACT_ATOMS: atom_id res chain seq x y z
N MET A 1 2.60 -10.78 5.82
CA MET A 1 1.76 -9.64 5.43
C MET A 1 2.17 -9.16 4.05
N ASN A 2 1.31 -8.39 3.42
CA ASN A 2 1.50 -7.92 2.06
C ASN A 2 1.60 -6.39 2.03
N LEU A 3 2.40 -5.88 1.07
CA LEU A 3 2.40 -4.47 0.70
C LEU A 3 1.72 -4.35 -0.66
N ILE A 4 1.01 -3.27 -0.90
CA ILE A 4 0.42 -3.00 -2.21
C ILE A 4 0.56 -1.51 -2.52
N ALA A 5 1.11 -1.20 -3.69
CA ALA A 5 1.38 0.18 -4.10
C ALA A 5 1.53 0.30 -5.60
N ALA A 6 1.29 1.50 -6.11
CA ALA A 6 1.66 1.89 -7.47
C ALA A 6 2.83 2.87 -7.37
N VAL A 7 3.90 2.61 -8.11
CA VAL A 7 5.12 3.41 -8.08
C VAL A 7 5.51 3.86 -9.47
N ASP A 8 6.17 5.01 -9.57
CA ASP A 8 6.74 5.48 -10.83
C ASP A 8 8.18 4.93 -11.01
N LYS A 9 8.90 5.43 -12.02
CA LYS A 9 10.29 5.00 -12.31
C LYS A 9 11.25 5.21 -11.14
N ASN A 10 10.96 6.19 -10.28
CA ASN A 10 11.79 6.53 -9.13
C ASN A 10 11.24 5.98 -7.82
N TRP A 11 10.30 5.03 -7.88
CA TRP A 11 9.59 4.48 -6.72
C TRP A 11 8.78 5.52 -5.96
N ALA A 12 8.38 6.59 -6.63
CA ALA A 12 7.50 7.60 -6.07
C ALA A 12 6.06 7.07 -6.01
N ILE A 13 5.34 7.45 -4.95
CA ILE A 13 3.96 7.00 -4.71
C ILE A 13 2.97 8.16 -4.59
N GLY A 14 3.43 9.38 -4.37
CA GLY A 14 2.51 10.49 -4.19
C GLY A 14 3.18 11.85 -4.20
N CYS A 15 2.34 12.87 -4.29
CA CYS A 15 2.74 14.26 -4.20
C CYS A 15 1.60 15.04 -3.53
N LYS A 16 1.95 15.88 -2.54
CA LYS A 16 0.99 16.73 -1.81
C LYS A 16 -0.21 15.92 -1.28
N ASN A 17 0.07 14.75 -0.72
CA ASN A 17 -0.92 13.85 -0.13
C ASN A 17 -1.94 13.29 -1.14
N LYS A 18 -1.56 13.18 -2.40
CA LYS A 18 -2.37 12.59 -3.47
C LYS A 18 -1.57 11.55 -4.23
N LEU A 19 -2.26 10.58 -4.80
CA LEU A 19 -1.64 9.62 -5.72
C LEU A 19 -1.09 10.38 -6.93
N LEU A 20 -0.01 9.87 -7.51
CA LEU A 20 0.61 10.48 -8.70
C LEU A 20 -0.31 10.43 -9.90
N VAL A 21 -1.02 9.33 -10.06
CA VAL A 21 -1.95 9.11 -11.16
C VAL A 21 -2.97 8.05 -10.73
N SER A 22 -4.18 8.13 -11.29
CA SER A 22 -5.23 7.15 -11.04
C SER A 22 -5.45 6.37 -12.34
N ILE A 23 -5.09 5.08 -12.32
CA ILE A 23 -5.25 4.17 -13.46
C ILE A 23 -6.41 3.23 -13.15
N PRO A 24 -7.49 3.23 -13.95
CA PRO A 24 -8.70 2.42 -13.63
C PRO A 24 -8.42 0.94 -13.43
N ALA A 25 -7.57 0.33 -14.25
CA ALA A 25 -7.23 -1.09 -14.10
C ALA A 25 -6.47 -1.37 -12.81
N ASP A 26 -5.63 -0.43 -12.37
CA ASP A 26 -4.91 -0.53 -11.09
C ASP A 26 -5.87 -0.37 -9.92
N MET A 27 -6.81 0.57 -9.99
CA MET A 27 -7.84 0.75 -8.98
C MET A 27 -8.71 -0.50 -8.84
N LYS A 28 -9.04 -1.15 -9.96
CA LYS A 28 -9.78 -2.41 -9.97
C LYS A 28 -8.97 -3.54 -9.34
N PHE A 29 -7.70 -3.65 -9.68
CA PHE A 29 -6.79 -4.64 -9.10
C PHE A 29 -6.72 -4.47 -7.58
N PHE A 30 -6.53 -3.25 -7.10
CA PHE A 30 -6.48 -2.94 -5.67
C PHE A 30 -7.78 -3.36 -4.97
N ARG A 31 -8.92 -2.98 -5.54
CA ARG A 31 -10.23 -3.31 -4.97
C ARG A 31 -10.44 -4.83 -4.90
N GLU A 32 -10.17 -5.54 -5.98
CA GLU A 32 -10.36 -7.00 -6.04
C GLU A 32 -9.41 -7.73 -5.10
N THR A 33 -8.18 -7.23 -4.96
CA THR A 33 -7.18 -7.84 -4.09
C THR A 33 -7.52 -7.66 -2.62
N THR A 34 -8.06 -6.49 -2.23
CA THR A 34 -8.24 -6.14 -0.82
C THR A 34 -9.66 -6.36 -0.28
N THR A 35 -10.67 -6.52 -1.13
CA THR A 35 -12.06 -6.72 -0.67
C THR A 35 -12.16 -7.99 0.17
N GLY A 36 -12.78 -7.88 1.34
CA GLY A 36 -12.89 -8.99 2.30
C GLY A 36 -11.63 -9.19 3.14
N LYS A 37 -10.64 -8.33 3.00
CA LYS A 37 -9.34 -8.43 3.67
C LYS A 37 -9.15 -7.30 4.69
N VAL A 38 -7.95 -7.20 5.23
CA VAL A 38 -7.56 -6.18 6.20
C VAL A 38 -6.63 -5.19 5.51
N VAL A 39 -6.91 -3.90 5.62
CA VAL A 39 -6.05 -2.86 5.08
C VAL A 39 -5.50 -2.01 6.22
N VAL A 40 -4.20 -1.76 6.18
CA VAL A 40 -3.46 -1.01 7.20
C VAL A 40 -2.91 0.26 6.55
N MET A 41 -3.13 1.40 7.21
CA MET A 41 -2.78 2.70 6.65
C MET A 41 -2.48 3.72 7.73
N GLY A 42 -1.84 4.83 7.30
CA GLY A 42 -1.75 6.01 8.13
C GLY A 42 -2.98 6.91 7.96
N ARG A 43 -3.13 7.87 8.87
CA ARG A 43 -4.29 8.78 8.86
C ARG A 43 -4.44 9.54 7.53
N LYS A 44 -3.35 10.06 6.97
CA LYS A 44 -3.43 10.83 5.73
C LYS A 44 -3.94 10.02 4.55
N THR A 45 -3.60 8.74 4.51
CA THR A 45 -4.11 7.83 3.48
C THR A 45 -5.62 7.67 3.62
N LEU A 46 -6.12 7.47 4.85
CA LEU A 46 -7.57 7.39 5.08
C LEU A 46 -8.26 8.69 4.66
N GLU A 47 -7.69 9.84 5.03
CA GLU A 47 -8.26 11.15 4.71
C GLU A 47 -8.29 11.41 3.20
N SER A 48 -7.46 10.71 2.41
CA SER A 48 -7.45 10.84 0.96
C SER A 48 -8.57 10.08 0.26
N PHE A 49 -9.27 9.20 0.95
CA PHE A 49 -10.39 8.46 0.37
C PHE A 49 -11.63 9.35 0.21
N PRO A 50 -12.57 8.98 -0.66
CA PRO A 50 -13.79 9.75 -0.85
C PRO A 50 -14.49 10.03 0.48
N ASN A 51 -14.74 11.31 0.76
CA ASN A 51 -15.35 11.81 2.00
C ASN A 51 -14.57 11.45 3.28
N GLY A 52 -13.29 11.04 3.15
CA GLY A 52 -12.48 10.64 4.30
C GLY A 52 -13.03 9.42 5.02
N GLN A 53 -13.71 8.52 4.31
CA GLN A 53 -14.35 7.35 4.90
C GLN A 53 -13.55 6.07 4.67
N PRO A 54 -13.61 5.12 5.61
CA PRO A 54 -12.95 3.83 5.44
C PRO A 54 -13.43 3.09 4.18
N LEU A 55 -12.58 2.22 3.65
CA LEU A 55 -12.91 1.41 2.48
C LEU A 55 -14.00 0.38 2.84
N LYS A 56 -15.02 0.28 2.00
CA LYS A 56 -16.13 -0.65 2.23
C LYS A 56 -15.69 -2.10 2.07
N LYS A 57 -16.34 -3.01 2.81
CA LYS A 57 -16.13 -4.46 2.75
C LYS A 57 -14.69 -4.88 3.09
N ARG A 58 -14.02 -4.09 3.91
CA ARG A 58 -12.67 -4.37 4.40
C ARG A 58 -12.58 -3.98 5.86
N VAL A 59 -11.68 -4.63 6.60
CA VAL A 59 -11.32 -4.18 7.93
C VAL A 59 -10.27 -3.10 7.75
N ASN A 60 -10.56 -1.88 8.19
CA ASN A 60 -9.64 -0.75 8.08
C ASN A 60 -8.96 -0.51 9.41
N ILE A 61 -7.63 -0.53 9.44
CA ILE A 61 -6.83 -0.24 10.63
C ILE A 61 -5.95 0.97 10.33
N VAL A 62 -6.08 2.00 11.15
CA VAL A 62 -5.38 3.28 10.96
C VAL A 62 -4.42 3.52 12.11
N LEU A 63 -3.16 3.76 11.77
CA LEU A 63 -2.13 4.15 12.73
C LEU A 63 -2.00 5.67 12.73
N THR A 64 -2.23 6.30 13.88
CA THR A 64 -2.09 7.73 14.07
C THR A 64 -1.73 8.07 15.52
N HIS A 65 -0.91 9.11 15.71
CA HIS A 65 -0.61 9.62 17.05
C HIS A 65 -1.76 10.46 17.64
N ASP A 66 -2.73 10.86 16.81
CA ASP A 66 -3.88 11.65 17.26
C ASP A 66 -4.86 10.75 18.01
N LYS A 67 -4.88 10.88 19.32
CA LYS A 67 -5.72 10.06 20.22
C LYS A 67 -7.21 10.34 20.08
N ASN A 68 -7.57 11.44 19.45
CA ASN A 68 -8.97 11.84 19.24
C ASN A 68 -9.48 11.50 17.83
N PHE A 69 -8.63 10.94 16.97
CA PHE A 69 -9.00 10.63 15.61
C PHE A 69 -10.01 9.49 15.55
N LYS A 70 -11.08 9.68 14.77
CA LYS A 70 -12.09 8.66 14.50
C LYS A 70 -12.52 8.76 13.04
N ALA A 71 -12.82 7.63 12.43
CA ALA A 71 -13.31 7.60 11.06
C ALA A 71 -14.20 6.36 10.87
N GLY A 72 -15.53 6.58 10.85
CA GLY A 72 -16.49 5.50 10.66
C GLY A 72 -16.23 4.30 11.58
N ASP A 73 -16.18 3.12 11.01
CA ASP A 73 -15.91 1.87 11.74
C ASP A 73 -14.44 1.45 11.72
N ALA A 74 -13.54 2.33 11.29
CA ALA A 74 -12.10 2.02 11.27
C ALA A 74 -11.58 1.78 12.69
N ILE A 75 -10.68 0.81 12.80
CA ILE A 75 -9.97 0.52 14.04
C ILE A 75 -8.77 1.47 14.09
N ILE A 76 -8.70 2.26 15.17
CA ILE A 76 -7.64 3.25 15.34
C ILE A 76 -6.62 2.73 16.34
N VAL A 77 -5.35 2.73 15.95
CA VAL A 77 -4.23 2.37 16.83
C VAL A 77 -3.24 3.53 16.87
N HIS A 78 -2.50 3.65 17.97
CA HIS A 78 -1.69 4.85 18.23
C HIS A 78 -0.18 4.57 18.29
N SER A 79 0.22 3.31 18.15
CA SER A 79 1.64 2.92 18.13
C SER A 79 1.83 1.67 17.27
N ILE A 80 3.07 1.43 16.88
CA ILE A 80 3.43 0.19 16.15
C ILE A 80 3.15 -1.03 17.02
N GLU A 81 3.36 -0.94 18.33
CA GLU A 81 3.10 -2.02 19.27
C GLU A 81 1.60 -2.37 19.30
N GLU A 82 0.74 -1.36 19.42
CA GLU A 82 -0.71 -1.56 19.34
C GLU A 82 -1.13 -2.15 18.01
N LEU A 83 -0.53 -1.67 16.93
CA LEU A 83 -0.81 -2.17 15.58
C LEU A 83 -0.48 -3.66 15.49
N ARG A 84 0.71 -4.06 15.93
CA ARG A 84 1.13 -5.46 15.88
C ARG A 84 0.22 -6.37 16.71
N GLU A 85 -0.23 -5.91 17.87
CA GLU A 85 -1.19 -6.67 18.68
C GLU A 85 -2.54 -6.82 17.95
N GLU A 86 -3.03 -5.77 17.33
CA GLU A 86 -4.28 -5.82 16.57
C GLU A 86 -4.16 -6.79 15.38
N LEU A 87 -3.02 -6.77 14.67
CA LEU A 87 -2.80 -7.61 13.50
C LEU A 87 -2.73 -9.10 13.80
N LYS A 88 -2.41 -9.49 15.05
CA LYS A 88 -2.41 -10.90 15.47
C LYS A 88 -3.78 -11.56 15.37
N LYS A 89 -4.84 -10.77 15.30
CA LYS A 89 -6.22 -11.26 15.22
C LYS A 89 -6.62 -11.76 13.82
N TYR A 90 -5.76 -11.55 12.83
CA TYR A 90 -6.06 -11.83 11.41
C TYR A 90 -4.98 -12.73 10.79
N PRO A 91 -5.35 -13.55 9.78
CA PRO A 91 -4.35 -14.29 9.01
C PRO A 91 -3.39 -13.33 8.31
N SER A 92 -2.09 -13.60 8.39
CA SER A 92 -1.07 -12.73 7.82
C SER A 92 -1.26 -12.50 6.32
N GLU A 93 -1.68 -13.54 5.59
CA GLU A 93 -1.92 -13.47 4.14
C GLU A 93 -3.12 -12.57 3.77
N ASP A 94 -3.96 -12.21 4.74
CA ASP A 94 -5.11 -11.33 4.50
C ASP A 94 -4.81 -9.86 4.81
N ILE A 95 -3.61 -9.54 5.29
CA ILE A 95 -3.23 -8.18 5.71
C ILE A 95 -2.46 -7.48 4.59
N TYR A 96 -2.96 -6.31 4.19
CA TYR A 96 -2.38 -5.47 3.14
C TYR A 96 -2.05 -4.08 3.68
N VAL A 97 -0.77 -3.72 3.64
CA VAL A 97 -0.29 -2.38 3.99
C VAL A 97 -0.45 -1.49 2.75
N ILE A 98 -1.24 -0.43 2.88
CA ILE A 98 -1.66 0.37 1.73
C ILE A 98 -1.12 1.81 1.73
N GLY A 99 -0.32 2.18 2.70
CA GLY A 99 0.39 3.45 2.69
C GLY A 99 0.15 4.32 3.90
N GLY A 100 0.76 5.45 3.98
CA GLY A 100 1.69 5.99 2.97
C GLY A 100 3.14 5.64 3.22
N GLU A 101 4.01 6.55 2.81
CA GLU A 101 5.47 6.36 2.86
C GLU A 101 5.97 5.87 4.23
N THR A 102 5.59 6.56 5.29
CA THR A 102 6.02 6.22 6.65
C THR A 102 5.56 4.82 7.05
N ILE A 103 4.32 4.48 6.73
CA ILE A 103 3.75 3.18 7.10
C ILE A 103 4.43 2.06 6.32
N TYR A 104 4.68 2.24 5.04
CA TYR A 104 5.43 1.27 4.24
C TYR A 104 6.81 1.01 4.83
N LYS A 105 7.53 2.08 5.20
CA LYS A 105 8.87 1.95 5.79
C LYS A 105 8.86 1.25 7.13
N GLN A 106 7.89 1.57 7.99
CA GLN A 106 7.79 0.99 9.32
C GLN A 106 7.43 -0.49 9.31
N LEU A 107 6.66 -0.93 8.32
CA LEU A 107 6.15 -2.30 8.25
C LEU A 107 6.85 -3.18 7.20
N LEU A 108 7.82 -2.64 6.47
CA LEU A 108 8.50 -3.38 5.41
C LEU A 108 9.06 -4.72 5.91
N ASP A 109 9.71 -4.71 7.07
CA ASP A 109 10.34 -5.92 7.62
C ASP A 109 9.31 -6.95 8.11
N ASP A 110 8.08 -6.54 8.35
CA ASP A 110 6.98 -7.43 8.76
C ASP A 110 6.28 -8.08 7.56
N CYS A 111 6.65 -7.70 6.34
CA CYS A 111 6.00 -8.16 5.12
C CYS A 111 6.91 -9.07 4.32
N ASP A 112 6.29 -9.99 3.58
CA ASP A 112 7.00 -10.97 2.76
C ASP A 112 6.55 -10.97 1.29
N VAL A 113 5.48 -10.24 0.97
CA VAL A 113 4.94 -10.11 -0.39
C VAL A 113 4.67 -8.64 -0.67
N ALA A 114 5.02 -8.20 -1.87
CA ALA A 114 4.69 -6.85 -2.33
C ALA A 114 4.08 -6.90 -3.73
N HIS A 115 2.88 -6.35 -3.86
CA HIS A 115 2.20 -6.17 -5.14
C HIS A 115 2.46 -4.74 -5.61
N ILE A 116 3.31 -4.60 -6.63
CA ILE A 116 3.77 -3.29 -7.10
C ILE A 116 3.32 -3.08 -8.54
N THR A 117 2.54 -2.03 -8.76
CA THR A 117 2.23 -1.56 -10.11
C THR A 117 3.32 -0.58 -10.51
N LYS A 118 4.13 -0.95 -11.50
CA LYS A 118 5.28 -0.13 -11.95
C LYS A 118 4.86 0.70 -13.16
N ILE A 119 4.86 2.02 -13.01
CA ILE A 119 4.46 2.96 -14.05
C ILE A 119 5.73 3.51 -14.71
N ASP A 120 5.83 3.36 -16.01
CA ASP A 120 7.01 3.78 -16.78
C ASP A 120 6.96 5.28 -17.09
N TYR A 121 7.03 6.08 -16.04
CA TYR A 121 7.03 7.53 -16.11
C TYR A 121 7.62 8.10 -14.81
N ALA A 122 8.22 9.27 -14.86
CA ALA A 122 8.74 9.96 -13.68
C ALA A 122 7.88 11.18 -13.38
N PHE A 123 7.15 11.16 -12.27
CA PHE A 123 6.28 12.25 -11.84
C PHE A 123 7.01 13.17 -10.87
N GLU A 124 6.50 14.39 -10.72
CA GLU A 124 6.86 15.23 -9.58
C GLU A 124 6.29 14.57 -8.32
N ALA A 125 7.13 14.38 -7.29
CA ALA A 125 6.74 13.59 -6.13
C ALA A 125 7.43 14.06 -4.87
N ASP A 126 6.79 13.80 -3.72
CA ASP A 126 7.36 14.06 -2.40
C ASP A 126 7.25 12.85 -1.47
N ALA A 127 6.67 11.75 -1.92
CA ALA A 127 6.55 10.52 -1.14
C ALA A 127 6.99 9.32 -1.98
N TYR A 128 7.74 8.40 -1.33
CA TYR A 128 8.38 7.29 -2.02
C TYR A 128 8.17 5.97 -1.29
N PHE A 129 8.08 4.89 -2.07
CA PHE A 129 8.12 3.52 -1.57
C PHE A 129 9.59 3.04 -1.55
N PRO A 130 9.97 2.20 -0.58
CA PRO A 130 11.32 1.64 -0.58
C PRO A 130 11.64 0.92 -1.89
N ASN A 131 12.80 1.20 -2.47
CA ASN A 131 13.18 0.58 -3.75
C ASN A 131 13.57 -0.89 -3.55
N LEU A 132 12.63 -1.79 -3.84
CA LEU A 132 12.84 -3.23 -3.65
C LEU A 132 13.87 -3.81 -4.63
N ASP A 133 14.11 -3.14 -5.77
CA ASP A 133 15.11 -3.58 -6.72
C ASP A 133 16.54 -3.45 -6.19
N GLU A 134 16.73 -2.59 -5.18
CA GLU A 134 18.03 -2.42 -4.50
C GLU A 134 18.17 -3.30 -3.26
N MET A 135 17.16 -4.10 -2.93
CA MET A 135 17.13 -4.97 -1.76
C MET A 135 17.30 -6.43 -2.18
N PRO A 136 18.47 -7.06 -1.92
CA PRO A 136 18.76 -8.42 -2.41
C PRO A 136 17.78 -9.48 -1.93
N GLU A 137 17.17 -9.30 -0.76
CA GLU A 137 16.21 -10.25 -0.19
C GLU A 137 14.86 -10.24 -0.91
N TRP A 138 14.55 -9.20 -1.66
CA TRP A 138 13.31 -9.11 -2.43
C TRP A 138 13.54 -9.53 -3.88
N LYS A 139 12.72 -10.45 -4.39
CA LYS A 139 12.81 -10.96 -5.76
C LYS A 139 11.49 -10.84 -6.47
N ILE A 140 11.53 -10.50 -7.75
CA ILE A 140 10.33 -10.54 -8.59
C ILE A 140 10.00 -12.01 -8.86
N THR A 141 8.78 -12.41 -8.52
CA THR A 141 8.30 -13.79 -8.72
C THR A 141 7.21 -13.87 -9.78
N GLN A 142 6.54 -12.76 -10.07
CA GLN A 142 5.55 -12.67 -11.14
C GLN A 142 5.60 -11.26 -11.74
N ASP A 143 5.40 -11.18 -13.05
CA ASP A 143 5.22 -9.90 -13.72
C ASP A 143 4.19 -10.08 -14.85
N SER A 144 3.46 -9.01 -15.14
CA SER A 144 2.49 -9.00 -16.21
C SER A 144 3.14 -8.53 -17.52
N GLU A 145 2.44 -8.73 -18.62
CA GLU A 145 2.74 -8.05 -19.87
C GLU A 145 2.52 -6.55 -19.70
N GLU A 146 3.06 -5.76 -20.63
CA GLU A 146 2.86 -4.32 -20.66
C GLU A 146 1.38 -3.98 -20.77
N GLN A 147 0.95 -3.06 -19.90
CA GLN A 147 -0.39 -2.50 -19.91
C GLN A 147 -0.28 -1.04 -20.33
N THR A 148 -1.35 -0.48 -20.86
CA THR A 148 -1.38 0.93 -21.23
C THR A 148 -2.64 1.62 -20.74
N TYR A 149 -2.48 2.90 -20.38
CA TYR A 149 -3.58 3.80 -20.06
C TYR A 149 -3.22 5.16 -20.63
N PHE A 150 -3.89 5.54 -21.74
CA PHE A 150 -3.48 6.68 -22.57
C PHE A 150 -2.01 6.52 -22.97
N ASP A 151 -1.15 7.49 -22.63
CA ASP A 151 0.27 7.45 -22.98
C ASP A 151 1.14 6.76 -21.92
N LEU A 152 0.53 6.27 -20.83
CA LEU A 152 1.26 5.62 -19.76
C LEU A 152 1.36 4.11 -20.00
N GLU A 153 2.56 3.59 -19.83
CA GLU A 153 2.82 2.16 -19.83
C GLU A 153 3.03 1.73 -18.37
N TYR A 154 2.51 0.58 -17.99
CA TYR A 154 2.68 0.07 -16.64
C TYR A 154 2.65 -1.45 -16.63
N TYR A 155 3.12 -2.01 -15.50
CA TYR A 155 3.22 -3.45 -15.28
C TYR A 155 2.75 -3.79 -13.89
N PHE A 156 2.06 -4.93 -13.74
CA PHE A 156 1.77 -5.50 -12.42
C PHE A 156 2.91 -6.45 -12.07
N VAL A 157 3.57 -6.20 -10.94
CA VAL A 157 4.75 -6.96 -10.52
C VAL A 157 4.53 -7.47 -9.10
N LYS A 158 4.86 -8.74 -8.86
CA LYS A 158 4.85 -9.31 -7.52
C LYS A 158 6.28 -9.56 -7.08
N TYR A 159 6.62 -9.03 -5.92
CA TYR A 159 7.89 -9.30 -5.25
C TYR A 159 7.63 -10.23 -4.06
N GLU A 160 8.54 -11.14 -3.82
CA GLU A 160 8.50 -11.97 -2.62
C GLU A 160 9.85 -11.92 -1.92
N LYS A 161 9.79 -11.84 -0.59
CA LYS A 161 10.99 -11.82 0.25
C LYS A 161 11.53 -13.24 0.38
N GLN A 162 12.80 -13.42 0.07
CA GLN A 162 13.44 -14.72 0.11
C GLN A 162 13.85 -15.06 1.54
N VAL A 163 13.55 -16.28 1.97
CA VAL A 163 13.97 -16.80 3.26
C VAL A 163 15.41 -17.28 3.13
N GLN A 164 16.26 -16.85 4.06
CA GLN A 164 17.65 -17.30 4.11
C GLN A 164 17.80 -18.48 5.04
#